data_3cf2fb46038964822e457df0fb0c8bc9
#
_entry.id   3cf2fb46038964822e457df0fb0c8bc9
#
_cell.length_a   1.000
_cell.length_b   1.000
_cell.length_c   1.000
_cell.angle_alpha   90.00
_cell.angle_beta   90.00
_cell.angle_gamma   90.00
#
_symmetry.space_group_name_H-M   'P 1'
#
loop_
_entity.id
_entity.type
_entity.pdbx_description
1 polymer ?
#
loop_
_entity_poly.entity_id
_entity_poly.type
_entity_poly.pdbx_seq_one_letter_code
_entity_poly.pdbx_strand_id
1 'polypeptide(L)'
;ELALAGVRQYAGGVTERSALNNTNENHYLKVADIRLAVRTLKRANAPKIDGSYIGIIHTDCAHDLMSDTEWKNPHEYKDTENLYEGEIGKLYGVRFVETSEGKVWKAAGASGSDVYATIILGADAYGTTEISGGGLEHIVKQLGSAGTADPLNQRATVGWKATKVSKVLVDDYLVRIETTATP
;
A
#
# COMPACT_ATOMS: atom_id res chain seq x y z
N GLU A 1 6.56 1.52 -8.10
CA GLU A 1 7.27 0.23 -8.23
C GLU A 1 6.65 -0.88 -7.37
N LEU A 2 6.43 -0.66 -6.08
CA LEU A 2 5.87 -1.69 -5.18
C LEU A 2 4.56 -2.29 -5.70
N ALA A 3 3.69 -1.50 -6.30
CA ALA A 3 2.41 -1.96 -6.83
C ALA A 3 2.54 -2.86 -8.07
N LEU A 4 3.71 -2.97 -8.67
CA LEU A 4 3.97 -3.81 -9.84
C LEU A 4 4.88 -5.01 -9.51
N ALA A 5 5.54 -4.98 -8.37
CA ALA A 5 6.49 -5.98 -7.90
C ALA A 5 5.81 -7.09 -7.07
N GLY A 6 6.61 -8.08 -6.71
CA GLY A 6 6.25 -9.14 -5.79
C GLY A 6 5.40 -10.26 -6.37
N VAL A 7 5.15 -11.24 -5.53
CA VAL A 7 4.31 -12.40 -5.87
C VAL A 7 2.85 -11.96 -6.02
N ARG A 8 2.26 -12.27 -7.15
CA ARG A 8 0.85 -11.94 -7.43
C ARG A 8 -0.08 -12.97 -6.85
N GLN A 9 -1.13 -12.50 -6.22
CA GLN A 9 -2.25 -13.30 -5.73
C GLN A 9 -3.55 -12.60 -6.13
N TYR A 10 -4.54 -13.36 -6.56
CA TYR A 10 -5.85 -12.83 -6.94
C TYR A 10 -6.91 -13.37 -5.98
N ALA A 11 -7.86 -12.54 -5.57
CA ALA A 11 -8.99 -12.98 -4.77
C ALA A 11 -9.88 -13.96 -5.53
N GLY A 12 -10.65 -14.77 -4.79
CA GLY A 12 -11.62 -15.69 -5.39
C GLY A 12 -11.01 -16.83 -6.20
N GLY A 13 -9.69 -17.05 -6.13
CA GLY A 13 -9.00 -18.13 -6.83
C GLY A 13 -8.91 -17.97 -8.36
N VAL A 14 -9.15 -16.76 -8.88
CA VAL A 14 -8.92 -16.47 -10.31
C VAL A 14 -7.43 -16.40 -10.60
N THR A 15 -7.06 -16.57 -11.86
CA THR A 15 -5.65 -16.64 -12.30
C THR A 15 -5.15 -15.36 -12.95
N GLU A 16 -6.07 -14.45 -13.27
CA GLU A 16 -5.74 -13.19 -13.94
C GLU A 16 -6.64 -12.04 -13.49
N ARG A 17 -6.13 -10.81 -13.62
CA ARG A 17 -6.83 -9.59 -13.23
C ARG A 17 -8.13 -9.38 -13.99
N SER A 18 -8.14 -9.70 -15.28
CA SER A 18 -9.30 -9.54 -16.18
C SER A 18 -10.53 -10.36 -15.76
N ALA A 19 -10.34 -11.38 -14.93
CA ALA A 19 -11.43 -12.22 -14.39
C ALA A 19 -12.04 -11.67 -13.09
N LEU A 20 -11.43 -10.68 -12.45
CA LEU A 20 -11.96 -10.05 -11.24
C LEU A 20 -13.19 -9.20 -11.56
N ASN A 21 -14.28 -9.39 -10.82
CA ASN A 21 -15.56 -8.69 -11.03
C ASN A 21 -16.12 -8.18 -9.70
N ASN A 22 -16.53 -6.92 -9.67
CA ASN A 22 -17.10 -6.27 -8.48
C ASN A 22 -18.54 -6.68 -8.15
N THR A 23 -19.19 -7.47 -9.00
CA THR A 23 -20.49 -8.09 -8.69
C THR A 23 -20.37 -9.43 -7.96
N ASN A 24 -19.15 -9.94 -7.80
CA ASN A 24 -18.87 -11.21 -7.14
C ASN A 24 -18.15 -10.96 -5.82
N GLU A 25 -18.84 -11.16 -4.71
CA GLU A 25 -18.29 -10.98 -3.36
C GLU A 25 -17.06 -11.86 -3.06
N ASN A 26 -16.83 -12.94 -3.83
CA ASN A 26 -15.62 -13.75 -3.68
C ASN A 26 -14.37 -13.05 -4.23
N HIS A 27 -14.53 -12.00 -5.00
CA HIS A 27 -13.43 -11.21 -5.54
C HIS A 27 -13.08 -10.00 -4.66
N TYR A 28 -13.80 -9.76 -3.56
CA TYR A 28 -13.47 -8.78 -2.54
C TYR A 28 -12.33 -9.30 -1.66
N LEU A 29 -11.66 -8.39 -0.98
CA LEU A 29 -10.60 -8.77 -0.05
C LEU A 29 -11.19 -9.48 1.16
N LYS A 30 -10.76 -10.72 1.39
CA LYS A 30 -11.17 -11.53 2.54
C LYS A 30 -10.00 -11.90 3.42
N VAL A 31 -10.30 -12.27 4.66
CA VAL A 31 -9.31 -12.78 5.62
C VAL A 31 -8.56 -14.00 5.07
N ALA A 32 -9.22 -14.86 4.29
CA ALA A 32 -8.61 -16.01 3.64
C ALA A 32 -7.45 -15.62 2.70
N ASP A 33 -7.57 -14.51 1.95
CA ASP A 33 -6.54 -14.01 1.04
C ASP A 33 -5.32 -13.53 1.81
N ILE A 34 -5.53 -12.86 2.95
CA ILE A 34 -4.44 -12.43 3.84
C ILE A 34 -3.70 -13.64 4.41
N ARG A 35 -4.41 -14.67 4.85
CA ARG A 35 -3.80 -15.92 5.33
C ARG A 35 -2.95 -16.59 4.26
N LEU A 36 -3.41 -16.60 3.01
CA LEU A 36 -2.67 -17.16 1.89
C LEU A 36 -1.40 -16.34 1.61
N ALA A 37 -1.48 -15.02 1.62
CA ALA A 37 -0.33 -14.13 1.45
C ALA A 37 0.71 -14.32 2.57
N VAL A 38 0.27 -14.39 3.83
CA VAL A 38 1.16 -14.68 4.98
C VAL A 38 1.83 -16.04 4.84
N ARG A 39 1.10 -17.06 4.35
CA ARG A 39 1.68 -18.38 4.06
C ARG A 39 2.78 -18.28 3.00
N THR A 40 2.57 -17.50 1.94
CA THR A 40 3.55 -17.30 0.87
C THR A 40 4.83 -16.65 1.41
N LEU A 41 4.69 -15.56 2.20
CA LEU A 41 5.82 -14.90 2.85
C LEU A 41 6.60 -15.83 3.81
N LYS A 42 5.88 -16.64 4.59
CA LYS A 42 6.52 -17.62 5.48
C LYS A 42 7.27 -18.71 4.71
N ARG A 43 6.76 -19.15 3.56
CA ARG A 43 7.46 -20.12 2.69
C ARG A 43 8.72 -19.54 2.08
N ALA A 44 8.72 -18.25 1.79
CA ALA A 44 9.91 -17.52 1.33
C ALA A 44 10.89 -17.18 2.47
N ASN A 45 10.56 -17.54 3.73
CA ASN A 45 11.32 -17.15 4.93
C ASN A 45 11.49 -15.63 5.07
N ALA A 46 10.51 -14.84 4.62
CA ALA A 46 10.53 -13.40 4.73
C ALA A 46 10.63 -12.97 6.21
N PRO A 47 11.62 -12.16 6.60
CA PRO A 47 11.74 -11.67 7.95
C PRO A 47 10.62 -10.68 8.26
N LYS A 48 10.25 -10.58 9.54
CA LYS A 48 9.21 -9.67 10.00
C LYS A 48 9.81 -8.34 10.44
N ILE A 49 9.02 -7.28 10.33
CA ILE A 49 9.32 -5.94 10.86
C ILE A 49 8.61 -5.83 12.21
N ASP A 50 9.37 -5.65 13.30
CA ASP A 50 8.84 -5.54 14.67
C ASP A 50 7.84 -6.67 15.03
N GLY A 51 8.16 -7.90 14.63
CA GLY A 51 7.36 -9.08 14.93
C GLY A 51 6.09 -9.23 14.09
N SER A 52 5.88 -8.37 13.07
CA SER A 52 4.74 -8.44 12.15
C SER A 52 5.16 -8.14 10.71
N TYR A 53 4.35 -8.60 9.75
CA TYR A 53 4.38 -8.10 8.38
C TYR A 53 3.63 -6.78 8.31
N ILE A 54 3.90 -5.96 7.30
CA ILE A 54 3.18 -4.72 7.06
C ILE A 54 2.25 -4.92 5.87
N GLY A 55 0.98 -4.59 6.04
CA GLY A 55 -0.04 -4.59 4.99
C GLY A 55 -0.42 -3.15 4.62
N ILE A 56 -0.29 -2.78 3.35
CA ILE A 56 -0.75 -1.50 2.82
C ILE A 56 -2.05 -1.77 2.08
N ILE A 57 -3.15 -1.16 2.54
CA ILE A 57 -4.50 -1.44 2.06
C ILE A 57 -5.20 -0.14 1.63
N HIS A 58 -5.98 -0.22 0.54
CA HIS A 58 -6.87 0.87 0.14
C HIS A 58 -8.10 0.93 1.04
N THR A 59 -8.67 2.13 1.25
CA THR A 59 -9.84 2.36 2.10
C THR A 59 -11.04 1.49 1.73
N ASP A 60 -11.33 1.32 0.44
CA ASP A 60 -12.44 0.49 -0.04
C ASP A 60 -12.24 -0.99 0.30
N CYS A 61 -11.01 -1.50 0.11
CA CYS A 61 -10.67 -2.88 0.48
C CYS A 61 -10.65 -3.08 2.01
N ALA A 62 -10.33 -2.04 2.77
CA ALA A 62 -10.38 -2.07 4.23
C ALA A 62 -11.82 -2.22 4.72
N HIS A 63 -12.76 -1.48 4.11
CA HIS A 63 -14.19 -1.60 4.39
C HIS A 63 -14.70 -3.03 4.16
N ASP A 64 -14.34 -3.64 3.03
CA ASP A 64 -14.74 -5.01 2.70
C ASP A 64 -14.14 -6.03 3.67
N LEU A 65 -12.86 -5.87 4.02
CA LEU A 65 -12.18 -6.73 4.98
C LEU A 65 -12.83 -6.67 6.36
N MET A 66 -13.19 -5.49 6.85
CA MET A 66 -13.90 -5.32 8.12
C MET A 66 -15.33 -5.87 8.09
N SER A 67 -15.90 -6.07 6.92
CA SER A 67 -17.21 -6.67 6.73
C SER A 67 -17.18 -8.20 6.77
N ASP A 68 -15.99 -8.82 6.64
CA ASP A 68 -15.82 -10.27 6.69
C ASP A 68 -16.14 -10.84 8.09
N THR A 69 -16.87 -11.95 8.13
CA THR A 69 -17.25 -12.62 9.38
C THR A 69 -16.05 -13.16 10.15
N GLU A 70 -14.99 -13.63 9.46
CA GLU A 70 -13.75 -14.07 10.10
C GLU A 70 -12.98 -12.90 10.75
N TRP A 71 -13.20 -11.67 10.29
CA TRP A 71 -12.66 -10.47 10.92
C TRP A 71 -13.45 -10.07 12.16
N LYS A 72 -14.79 -10.06 12.08
CA LYS A 72 -15.69 -9.61 13.15
C LYS A 72 -15.57 -10.47 14.40
N ASN A 73 -15.58 -11.80 14.25
CA ASN A 73 -15.61 -12.74 15.36
C ASN A 73 -14.49 -12.54 16.42
N PRO A 74 -13.19 -12.38 16.06
CA PRO A 74 -12.15 -12.13 17.05
C PRO A 74 -12.23 -10.75 17.71
N HIS A 75 -12.72 -9.74 17.00
CA HIS A 75 -12.82 -8.37 17.50
C HIS A 75 -14.00 -8.17 18.44
N GLU A 76 -15.08 -8.90 18.25
CA GLU A 76 -16.23 -8.90 19.17
C GLU A 76 -15.87 -9.40 20.58
N TYR A 77 -14.83 -10.24 20.68
CA TYR A 77 -14.46 -10.88 21.95
C TYR A 77 -13.31 -10.17 22.69
N LYS A 78 -12.52 -9.33 22.06
CA LYS A 78 -11.24 -8.91 22.64
C LYS A 78 -11.07 -7.41 22.90
N ASP A 79 -11.61 -6.53 22.07
CA ASP A 79 -11.45 -5.07 22.25
C ASP A 79 -12.60 -4.31 21.61
N THR A 80 -13.55 -3.94 22.43
CA THR A 80 -14.72 -3.11 22.01
C THR A 80 -14.30 -1.69 21.63
N GLU A 81 -13.20 -1.16 22.17
CA GLU A 81 -12.70 0.20 21.88
C GLU A 81 -12.20 0.35 20.44
N ASN A 82 -11.41 -0.61 19.93
CA ASN A 82 -10.87 -0.56 18.57
C ASN A 82 -11.97 -0.63 17.50
N LEU A 83 -13.09 -1.30 17.80
CA LEU A 83 -14.22 -1.39 16.88
C LEU A 83 -14.92 -0.03 16.68
N TYR A 84 -14.94 0.80 17.71
CA TYR A 84 -15.57 2.13 17.67
C TYR A 84 -14.67 3.19 17.02
N GLU A 85 -13.36 3.01 17.06
CA GLU A 85 -12.41 3.95 16.45
C GLU A 85 -12.13 3.64 14.97
N GLY A 86 -12.61 2.50 14.43
CA GLY A 86 -12.41 2.12 13.04
C GLY A 86 -10.96 1.74 12.71
N GLU A 87 -10.15 1.41 13.71
CA GLU A 87 -8.77 0.97 13.50
C GLU A 87 -8.74 -0.44 12.90
N ILE A 88 -8.02 -0.62 11.78
CA ILE A 88 -7.90 -1.93 11.13
C ILE A 88 -7.10 -2.92 12.00
N GLY A 89 -6.15 -2.45 12.79
CA GLY A 89 -5.39 -3.23 13.75
C GLY A 89 -4.46 -4.28 13.12
N LYS A 90 -4.30 -5.40 13.84
CA LYS A 90 -3.38 -6.49 13.48
C LYS A 90 -4.13 -7.80 13.28
N LEU A 91 -3.99 -8.43 12.11
CA LEU A 91 -4.61 -9.71 11.77
C LEU A 91 -3.57 -10.70 11.24
N TYR A 92 -3.57 -11.93 11.77
CA TYR A 92 -2.66 -13.03 11.38
C TYR A 92 -1.18 -12.64 11.32
N GLY A 93 -0.76 -11.67 12.16
CA GLY A 93 0.61 -11.17 12.17
C GLY A 93 0.92 -10.14 11.09
N VAL A 94 -0.09 -9.59 10.44
CA VAL A 94 0.00 -8.44 9.54
C VAL A 94 -0.58 -7.23 10.26
N ARG A 95 0.17 -6.13 10.30
CA ARG A 95 -0.27 -4.81 10.75
C ARG A 95 -0.66 -4.00 9.53
N PHE A 96 -1.88 -3.51 9.49
CA PHE A 96 -2.41 -2.77 8.35
C PHE A 96 -2.16 -1.27 8.48
N VAL A 97 -1.79 -0.67 7.35
CA VAL A 97 -1.70 0.78 7.14
C VAL A 97 -2.66 1.12 6.01
N GLU A 98 -3.66 1.92 6.33
CA GLU A 98 -4.65 2.36 5.37
C GLU A 98 -4.15 3.56 4.56
N THR A 99 -4.47 3.61 3.28
CA THR A 99 -4.15 4.73 2.40
C THR A 99 -5.16 4.86 1.28
N SER A 100 -5.58 6.08 0.98
CA SER A 100 -6.39 6.41 -0.20
C SER A 100 -5.57 6.45 -1.50
N GLU A 101 -4.23 6.52 -1.39
CA GLU A 101 -3.30 6.56 -2.52
C GLU A 101 -2.87 5.17 -3.00
N GLY A 102 -3.54 4.12 -2.53
CA GLY A 102 -3.30 2.74 -2.97
C GLY A 102 -3.45 2.60 -4.49
N LYS A 103 -2.69 1.68 -5.10
CA LYS A 103 -2.77 1.48 -6.55
C LYS A 103 -4.12 0.89 -6.93
N VAL A 104 -4.83 1.60 -7.81
CA VAL A 104 -6.07 1.16 -8.45
C VAL A 104 -5.84 1.09 -9.96
N TRP A 105 -6.20 -0.03 -10.57
CA TRP A 105 -6.27 -0.18 -12.01
C TRP A 105 -7.72 0.01 -12.46
N LYS A 106 -7.99 1.16 -13.05
CA LYS A 106 -9.31 1.53 -13.53
C LYS A 106 -9.76 0.60 -14.66
N ALA A 107 -10.98 0.09 -14.56
CA ALA A 107 -11.63 -0.75 -15.58
C ALA A 107 -10.78 -1.97 -16.02
N ALA A 108 -9.91 -2.50 -15.17
CA ALA A 108 -8.99 -3.59 -15.50
C ALA A 108 -9.54 -4.99 -15.18
N GLY A 109 -10.66 -5.06 -14.50
CA GLY A 109 -11.38 -6.29 -14.21
C GLY A 109 -12.47 -6.62 -15.24
N ALA A 110 -13.20 -7.69 -14.99
CA ALA A 110 -14.34 -8.06 -15.79
C ALA A 110 -15.43 -6.98 -15.74
N SER A 111 -16.13 -6.78 -16.84
CA SER A 111 -17.22 -5.80 -16.98
C SER A 111 -16.80 -4.36 -16.65
N GLY A 112 -15.51 -4.03 -16.77
CA GLY A 112 -14.99 -2.70 -16.46
C GLY A 112 -14.84 -2.42 -14.96
N SER A 113 -14.76 -3.45 -14.14
CA SER A 113 -14.54 -3.31 -12.70
C SER A 113 -13.15 -2.75 -12.39
N ASP A 114 -13.06 -1.89 -11.40
CA ASP A 114 -11.78 -1.39 -10.88
C ASP A 114 -11.11 -2.48 -10.02
N VAL A 115 -9.80 -2.59 -10.13
CA VAL A 115 -9.00 -3.57 -9.38
C VAL A 115 -8.02 -2.86 -8.47
N TYR A 116 -8.02 -3.25 -7.22
CA TYR A 116 -7.23 -2.67 -6.13
C TYR A 116 -6.04 -3.56 -5.80
N ALA A 117 -4.94 -2.96 -5.39
CA ALA A 117 -3.77 -3.67 -4.90
C ALA A 117 -3.65 -3.52 -3.39
N THR A 118 -3.75 -4.63 -2.67
CA THR A 118 -3.31 -4.74 -1.28
C THR A 118 -1.93 -5.36 -1.25
N ILE A 119 -0.97 -4.71 -0.60
CA ILE A 119 0.43 -5.12 -0.57
C ILE A 119 0.76 -5.59 0.84
N ILE A 120 1.30 -6.81 0.97
CA ILE A 120 1.82 -7.34 2.24
C ILE A 120 3.31 -7.60 2.06
N LEU A 121 4.12 -7.03 2.94
CA LEU A 121 5.58 -7.09 2.84
C LEU A 121 6.24 -7.45 4.17
N GLY A 122 7.39 -8.11 4.06
CA GLY A 122 8.33 -8.35 5.15
C GLY A 122 9.46 -7.33 5.17
N ALA A 123 10.39 -7.51 6.10
CA ALA A 123 11.64 -6.75 6.08
C ALA A 123 12.45 -7.08 4.82
N ASP A 124 13.28 -6.14 4.40
CA ASP A 124 14.14 -6.25 3.21
C ASP A 124 13.40 -6.47 1.88
N ALA A 125 12.07 -6.32 1.86
CA ALA A 125 11.29 -6.40 0.63
C ALA A 125 11.65 -5.25 -0.34
N TYR A 126 11.84 -4.04 0.20
CA TYR A 126 12.29 -2.87 -0.57
C TYR A 126 13.18 -1.96 0.28
N GLY A 127 13.99 -1.18 -0.40
CA GLY A 127 14.83 -0.15 0.21
C GLY A 127 14.61 1.21 -0.41
N THR A 128 14.86 2.24 0.38
CA THR A 128 14.91 3.63 -0.09
C THR A 128 16.30 4.17 0.14
N THR A 129 16.79 5.01 -0.78
CA THR A 129 18.06 5.68 -0.57
C THR A 129 17.85 6.94 0.25
N GLU A 130 18.74 7.12 1.23
CA GLU A 130 18.93 8.37 1.93
C GLU A 130 20.33 8.87 1.61
N ILE A 131 20.39 9.96 0.83
CA ILE A 131 21.68 10.57 0.42
C ILE A 131 21.94 11.75 1.34
N SER A 132 23.15 11.79 1.92
CA SER A 132 23.58 12.95 2.71
C SER A 132 23.46 14.23 1.89
N GLY A 133 22.68 15.20 2.37
CA GLY A 133 22.36 16.42 1.63
C GLY A 133 21.32 16.27 0.52
N GLY A 134 20.73 15.08 0.32
CA GLY A 134 19.68 14.81 -0.68
C GLY A 134 18.26 14.90 -0.15
N GLY A 135 18.05 15.26 1.11
CA GLY A 135 16.74 15.47 1.70
C GLY A 135 15.98 16.63 1.05
N LEU A 136 14.75 16.86 1.51
CA LEU A 136 13.94 17.99 1.04
C LEU A 136 14.62 19.31 1.44
N GLU A 137 15.12 20.04 0.44
CA GLU A 137 15.72 21.37 0.61
C GLU A 137 14.77 22.43 0.06
N HIS A 138 14.42 23.37 0.91
CA HIS A 138 13.63 24.53 0.56
C HIS A 138 14.57 25.70 0.23
N ILE A 139 14.50 26.22 -0.99
CA ILE A 139 15.39 27.26 -1.52
C ILE A 139 14.56 28.52 -1.73
N VAL A 140 14.90 29.56 -0.99
CA VAL A 140 14.32 30.92 -1.17
C VAL A 140 15.37 31.85 -1.69
N LYS A 141 15.13 32.45 -2.83
CA LYS A 141 15.91 33.54 -3.40
C LYS A 141 15.10 34.83 -3.27
N GLN A 142 15.57 35.72 -2.38
CA GLN A 142 14.93 37.02 -2.16
C GLN A 142 15.27 38.00 -3.28
N LEU A 143 14.57 39.14 -3.32
CA LEU A 143 14.89 40.26 -4.19
C LEU A 143 16.35 40.65 -4.03
N GLY A 144 17.05 40.87 -5.12
CA GLY A 144 18.48 41.22 -5.12
C GLY A 144 19.46 40.05 -5.03
N SER A 145 18.97 38.80 -4.86
CA SER A 145 19.82 37.61 -4.75
C SER A 145 20.23 36.99 -6.09
N ALA A 146 19.61 37.43 -7.20
CA ALA A 146 19.83 36.87 -8.55
C ALA A 146 21.01 37.47 -9.31
N GLY A 147 21.68 38.46 -8.76
CA GLY A 147 22.82 39.12 -9.38
C GLY A 147 22.49 39.67 -10.77
N THR A 148 23.35 39.38 -11.78
CA THR A 148 23.18 39.85 -13.15
C THR A 148 21.96 39.29 -13.89
N ALA A 149 21.33 38.25 -13.38
CA ALA A 149 20.10 37.67 -13.99
C ALA A 149 18.84 38.51 -13.69
N ASP A 150 18.87 39.37 -12.68
CA ASP A 150 17.82 40.33 -12.36
C ASP A 150 18.41 41.67 -11.90
N PRO A 151 18.94 42.47 -12.84
CA PRO A 151 19.64 43.70 -12.53
C PRO A 151 18.75 44.79 -11.90
N LEU A 152 17.43 44.66 -12.03
CA LEU A 152 16.47 45.60 -11.45
C LEU A 152 15.91 45.13 -10.10
N ASN A 153 16.36 43.99 -9.60
CA ASN A 153 15.91 43.39 -8.32
C ASN A 153 14.38 43.25 -8.18
N GLN A 154 13.72 42.85 -9.26
CA GLN A 154 12.27 42.77 -9.32
C GLN A 154 11.71 41.35 -9.09
N ARG A 155 12.58 40.34 -8.98
CA ARG A 155 12.17 38.93 -8.91
C ARG A 155 12.62 38.30 -7.62
N ALA A 156 11.70 37.59 -7.00
CA ALA A 156 11.96 36.60 -5.94
C ALA A 156 11.53 35.22 -6.42
N THR A 157 12.24 34.17 -6.06
CA THR A 157 11.88 32.80 -6.43
C THR A 157 11.90 31.88 -5.22
N VAL A 158 10.95 30.95 -5.17
CA VAL A 158 10.91 29.86 -4.21
C VAL A 158 10.96 28.56 -4.97
N GLY A 159 11.83 27.68 -4.56
CA GLY A 159 11.98 26.36 -5.12
C GLY A 159 12.20 25.31 -4.04
N TRP A 160 12.08 24.07 -4.41
CA TRP A 160 12.46 22.93 -3.59
C TRP A 160 13.18 21.89 -4.43
N LYS A 161 14.04 21.13 -3.81
CA LYS A 161 14.67 19.96 -4.42
C LYS A 161 14.69 18.82 -3.41
N ALA A 162 14.54 17.60 -3.89
CA ALA A 162 14.73 16.40 -3.12
C ALA A 162 15.28 15.29 -4.02
N THR A 163 16.11 14.44 -3.45
CA THR A 163 16.61 13.23 -4.13
C THR A 163 16.15 12.03 -3.35
N LYS A 164 15.32 11.19 -3.99
CA LYS A 164 14.82 9.96 -3.39
C LYS A 164 14.66 8.91 -4.48
N VAL A 165 15.10 7.70 -4.19
CA VAL A 165 14.81 6.53 -5.00
C VAL A 165 14.40 5.38 -4.09
N SER A 166 13.45 4.59 -4.55
CA SER A 166 13.03 3.35 -3.87
C SER A 166 13.14 2.21 -4.86
N LYS A 167 13.62 1.06 -4.41
CA LYS A 167 13.76 -0.12 -5.24
C LYS A 167 13.37 -1.37 -4.46
N VAL A 168 12.73 -2.31 -5.14
CA VAL A 168 12.46 -3.65 -4.60
C VAL A 168 13.78 -4.40 -4.51
N LEU A 169 14.07 -4.98 -3.35
CA LEU A 169 15.28 -5.74 -3.06
C LEU A 169 15.05 -7.23 -3.27
N VAL A 170 13.98 -7.76 -2.68
CA VAL A 170 13.62 -9.18 -2.78
C VAL A 170 12.13 -9.28 -3.13
N ASP A 171 11.82 -9.72 -4.35
CA ASP A 171 10.44 -9.85 -4.83
C ASP A 171 9.62 -10.86 -4.02
N ASP A 172 10.23 -11.95 -3.54
CA ASP A 172 9.56 -13.00 -2.78
C ASP A 172 9.12 -12.54 -1.37
N TYR A 173 9.67 -11.43 -0.87
CA TYR A 173 9.30 -10.86 0.43
C TYR A 173 8.14 -9.85 0.34
N LEU A 174 7.55 -9.73 -0.85
CA LEU A 174 6.42 -8.88 -1.12
C LEU A 174 5.32 -9.68 -1.82
N VAL A 175 4.11 -9.66 -1.28
CA VAL A 175 2.93 -10.26 -1.92
C VAL A 175 1.94 -9.15 -2.24
N ARG A 176 1.48 -9.15 -3.49
CA ARG A 176 0.43 -8.26 -3.96
C ARG A 176 -0.86 -9.05 -4.17
N ILE A 177 -1.88 -8.71 -3.41
CA ILE A 177 -3.22 -9.24 -3.55
C ILE A 177 -4.01 -8.28 -4.44
N GLU A 178 -4.54 -8.77 -5.55
CA GLU A 178 -5.39 -8.01 -6.45
C GLU A 178 -6.84 -8.42 -6.23
N THR A 179 -7.68 -7.44 -5.89
CA THR A 179 -9.09 -7.63 -5.54
C THR A 179 -9.94 -6.57 -6.22
N THR A 180 -11.24 -6.80 -6.30
CA THR A 180 -12.22 -5.73 -6.50
C THR A 180 -12.70 -5.25 -5.13
N ALA A 181 -13.49 -4.19 -5.11
CA ALA A 181 -14.16 -3.69 -3.91
C ALA A 181 -15.66 -3.55 -4.17
N THR A 182 -16.42 -3.46 -3.08
CA THR A 182 -17.85 -3.14 -3.12
C THR A 182 -18.07 -1.82 -3.85
N PRO A 183 -19.05 -1.74 -4.77
CA PRO A 183 -19.35 -0.53 -5.56
C PRO A 183 -19.77 0.65 -4.71
#